data_c282c9d069f02d87e172c04725551f7b
#
_entry.id   c282c9d069f02d87e172c04725551f7b
#
_cell.length_a   1.000
_cell.length_b   1.000
_cell.length_c   1.000
_cell.angle_alpha   90.00
_cell.angle_beta   90.00
_cell.angle_gamma   90.00
#
_symmetry.space_group_name_H-M   'P 1'
#
loop_
_entity.id
_entity.type
_entity.pdbx_description
1 polymer ?
#
loop_
_entity_poly.entity_id
_entity_poly.type
_entity_poly.pdbx_seq_one_letter_code
_entity_poly.pdbx_strand_id
1 'polypeptide(L)'
;KSKKLKTSKKRIFLLDFDGDVKASAATNLREEVTAVLNQARPEDEVVVRLESMGGMVHSYGFASSQLHRIKKKSIPLTICVDKVAASGGYMMACVANKIFCAPFAFIGSI
;
A
#
# COMPACT_ATOMS: atom_id res chain seq x y z
N LYS A 1 -16.85 -13.03 -27.00
CA LYS A 1 -16.46 -11.92 -27.81
C LYS A 1 -15.24 -11.23 -27.27
N SER A 2 -14.47 -10.63 -28.15
CA SER A 2 -13.26 -9.97 -27.74
C SER A 2 -13.52 -8.81 -26.78
N LYS A 3 -14.63 -8.14 -26.91
CA LYS A 3 -14.98 -7.05 -26.03
C LYS A 3 -15.07 -7.51 -24.59
N LYS A 4 -15.69 -8.64 -24.34
CA LYS A 4 -15.79 -9.16 -23.00
C LYS A 4 -14.44 -9.47 -22.42
N LEU A 5 -13.56 -10.01 -23.23
CA LEU A 5 -12.22 -10.33 -22.77
C LEU A 5 -11.49 -9.06 -22.32
N LYS A 6 -11.65 -7.98 -23.09
CA LYS A 6 -11.00 -6.73 -22.72
C LYS A 6 -11.51 -6.18 -21.41
N THR A 7 -12.82 -6.24 -21.21
CA THR A 7 -13.40 -5.64 -20.00
C THR A 7 -13.11 -6.44 -18.75
N SER A 8 -12.70 -7.69 -18.89
CA SER A 8 -12.41 -8.51 -17.73
C SER A 8 -10.95 -8.49 -17.32
N LYS A 9 -10.11 -7.75 -18.02
CA LYS A 9 -8.71 -7.68 -17.65
C LYS A 9 -8.50 -6.98 -16.33
N LYS A 10 -7.76 -7.64 -15.47
CA LYS A 10 -7.37 -7.09 -14.17
C LYS A 10 -6.31 -6.02 -14.37
N ARG A 11 -6.42 -4.94 -13.60
CA ARG A 11 -5.42 -3.88 -13.57
C ARG A 11 -4.70 -3.91 -12.23
N ILE A 12 -3.43 -3.53 -12.25
CA ILE A 12 -2.65 -3.42 -11.03
C ILE A 12 -2.23 -1.97 -10.88
N PHE A 13 -2.64 -1.35 -9.78
CA PHE A 13 -2.25 0.02 -9.47
C PHE A 13 -1.02 -0.04 -8.56
N LEU A 14 0.07 0.55 -9.01
CA LEU A 14 1.32 0.53 -8.27
C LEU A 14 1.54 1.87 -7.58
N LEU A 15 1.67 1.85 -6.27
CA LEU A 15 1.94 3.03 -5.47
C LEU A 15 3.27 2.86 -4.77
N ASP A 16 3.93 3.97 -4.48
CA ASP A 16 5.19 3.98 -3.75
C ASP A 16 5.03 4.76 -2.45
N PHE A 17 5.60 4.25 -1.38
CA PHE A 17 5.68 4.96 -0.13
C PHE A 17 7.08 4.79 0.44
N ASP A 18 7.87 5.85 0.37
CA ASP A 18 9.21 5.88 0.94
C ASP A 18 9.15 6.78 2.16
N GLY A 19 9.04 6.17 3.33
CA GLY A 19 8.69 6.87 4.54
C GLY A 19 9.89 7.40 5.30
N ASP A 20 9.83 8.66 5.65
CA ASP A 20 10.79 9.30 6.56
C ASP A 20 10.17 9.37 7.96
N VAL A 21 10.85 10.04 8.89
CA VAL A 21 10.40 10.12 10.28
C VAL A 21 9.00 10.72 10.40
N LYS A 22 8.70 11.72 9.59
CA LYS A 22 7.42 12.42 9.64
C LYS A 22 6.38 11.82 8.71
N ALA A 23 6.73 10.80 7.95
CA ALA A 23 5.86 10.21 6.96
C ALA A 23 5.33 11.25 5.99
N SER A 24 6.24 12.06 5.44
CA SER A 24 5.88 13.17 4.56
C SER A 24 5.08 12.73 3.35
N ALA A 25 5.25 11.49 2.93
CA ALA A 25 4.54 10.95 1.77
C ALA A 25 3.08 10.61 2.06
N ALA A 26 2.64 10.72 3.33
CA ALA A 26 1.29 10.28 3.69
C ALA A 26 0.21 11.09 2.99
N THR A 27 0.43 12.40 2.81
CA THR A 27 -0.54 13.24 2.11
C THR A 27 -0.66 12.84 0.64
N ASN A 28 0.48 12.58 -0.01
CA ASN A 28 0.46 12.11 -1.38
C ASN A 28 -0.23 10.74 -1.47
N LEU A 29 0.02 9.88 -0.50
CA LEU A 29 -0.63 8.58 -0.45
C LEU A 29 -2.14 8.73 -0.39
N ARG A 30 -2.64 9.65 0.43
CA ARG A 30 -4.07 9.90 0.53
C ARG A 30 -4.66 10.26 -0.83
N GLU A 31 -3.98 11.15 -1.55
CA GLU A 31 -4.46 11.58 -2.85
C GLU A 31 -4.40 10.46 -3.88
N GLU A 32 -3.34 9.67 -3.84
CA GLU A 32 -3.18 8.54 -4.75
C GLU A 32 -4.24 7.47 -4.48
N VAL A 33 -4.51 7.19 -3.21
CA VAL A 33 -5.54 6.22 -2.85
C VAL A 33 -6.90 6.71 -3.34
N THR A 34 -7.20 7.99 -3.15
CA THR A 34 -8.46 8.54 -3.64
C THR A 34 -8.60 8.37 -5.15
N ALA A 35 -7.52 8.66 -5.89
CA ALA A 35 -7.55 8.51 -7.34
C ALA A 35 -7.76 7.05 -7.75
N VAL A 36 -7.10 6.13 -7.07
CA VAL A 36 -7.25 4.70 -7.35
C VAL A 36 -8.69 4.27 -7.08
N LEU A 37 -9.26 4.65 -5.93
CA LEU A 37 -10.60 4.23 -5.57
C LEU A 37 -11.66 4.77 -6.50
N ASN A 38 -11.39 5.88 -7.18
CA ASN A 38 -12.32 6.43 -8.16
C ASN A 38 -12.34 5.62 -9.46
N GLN A 39 -11.34 4.77 -9.69
CA GLN A 39 -11.22 4.02 -10.94
C GLN A 39 -11.24 2.52 -10.75
N ALA A 40 -10.86 2.03 -9.58
CA ALA A 40 -10.65 0.61 -9.39
C ALA A 40 -11.95 -0.17 -9.42
N ARG A 41 -11.86 -1.36 -10.02
CA ARG A 41 -12.96 -2.31 -10.06
C ARG A 41 -12.67 -3.44 -9.07
N PRO A 42 -13.67 -4.23 -8.69
CA PRO A 42 -13.44 -5.32 -7.72
C PRO A 42 -12.36 -6.31 -8.13
N GLU A 43 -12.15 -6.49 -9.42
CA GLU A 43 -11.14 -7.44 -9.90
C GLU A 43 -9.73 -6.85 -9.95
N ASP A 44 -9.59 -5.55 -9.71
CA ASP A 44 -8.28 -4.90 -9.74
C ASP A 44 -7.54 -5.14 -8.44
N GLU A 45 -6.26 -4.76 -8.43
CA GLU A 45 -5.40 -4.98 -7.27
C GLU A 45 -4.51 -3.74 -7.08
N VAL A 46 -4.16 -3.46 -5.83
CA VAL A 46 -3.22 -2.38 -5.51
C VAL A 46 -1.96 -2.99 -4.92
N VAL A 47 -0.81 -2.56 -5.43
CA VAL A 47 0.49 -2.97 -4.92
C VAL A 47 1.21 -1.71 -4.44
N VAL A 48 1.67 -1.73 -3.19
CA VAL A 48 2.42 -0.61 -2.62
C VAL A 48 3.85 -1.05 -2.36
N ARG A 49 4.81 -0.34 -2.95
CA ARG A 49 6.21 -0.55 -2.61
C ARG A 49 6.51 0.31 -1.39
N LEU A 50 6.84 -0.33 -0.30
CA LEU A 50 6.98 0.32 1.00
C LEU A 50 8.41 0.19 1.49
N GLU A 51 9.01 1.32 1.84
CA GLU A 51 10.32 1.36 2.50
C GLU A 51 10.22 2.35 3.64
N SER A 52 10.43 1.88 4.87
CA SER A 52 10.37 2.80 6.01
C SER A 52 10.90 2.16 7.27
N MET A 53 11.69 2.92 8.01
CA MET A 53 12.11 2.53 9.34
C MET A 53 11.12 3.00 10.40
N GLY A 54 10.07 3.69 10.01
CA GLY A 54 9.08 4.22 10.93
C GLY A 54 9.38 5.64 11.34
N GLY A 55 8.64 6.13 12.32
CA GLY A 55 8.79 7.50 12.79
C GLY A 55 7.63 7.89 13.68
N MET A 56 7.09 9.08 13.47
CA MET A 56 6.03 9.60 14.31
C MET A 56 4.76 8.76 14.19
N VAL A 57 4.27 8.30 15.34
CA VAL A 57 3.19 7.32 15.38
C VAL A 57 1.93 7.79 14.67
N HIS A 58 1.47 9.01 14.95
CA HIS A 58 0.21 9.44 14.33
C HIS A 58 0.34 9.71 12.84
N SER A 59 1.53 10.10 12.36
CA SER A 59 1.74 10.25 10.91
C SER A 59 1.65 8.91 10.20
N TYR A 60 2.25 7.88 10.78
CA TYR A 60 2.18 6.54 10.20
C TYR A 60 0.81 5.91 10.44
N GLY A 61 0.13 6.30 11.51
CA GLY A 61 -1.26 5.91 11.70
C GLY A 61 -2.14 6.47 10.61
N PHE A 62 -1.92 7.73 10.23
CA PHE A 62 -2.65 8.33 9.13
C PHE A 62 -2.37 7.59 7.81
N ALA A 63 -1.10 7.31 7.53
CA ALA A 63 -0.74 6.57 6.32
C ALA A 63 -1.40 5.19 6.29
N SER A 64 -1.38 4.48 7.43
CA SER A 64 -2.00 3.17 7.53
C SER A 64 -3.51 3.24 7.28
N SER A 65 -4.16 4.30 7.77
CA SER A 65 -5.60 4.46 7.55
C SER A 65 -5.92 4.67 6.08
N GLN A 66 -5.01 5.29 5.33
CA GLN A 66 -5.21 5.45 3.89
C GLN A 66 -5.19 4.09 3.19
N LEU A 67 -4.26 3.22 3.57
CA LEU A 67 -4.21 1.88 3.00
C LEU A 67 -5.46 1.08 3.40
N HIS A 68 -5.97 1.31 4.60
CA HIS A 68 -7.17 0.62 5.05
C HIS A 68 -8.39 0.97 4.19
N ARG A 69 -8.43 2.16 3.62
CA ARG A 69 -9.49 2.55 2.70
C ARG A 69 -9.58 1.60 1.50
N ILE A 70 -8.43 1.13 1.03
CA ILE A 70 -8.38 0.18 -0.08
C ILE A 70 -9.03 -1.13 0.34
N LYS A 71 -8.69 -1.62 1.52
CA LYS A 71 -9.27 -2.87 2.03
C LYS A 71 -10.76 -2.76 2.25
N LYS A 72 -11.23 -1.61 2.73
CA LYS A 72 -12.66 -1.41 2.96
C LYS A 72 -13.47 -1.48 1.68
N LYS A 73 -12.84 -1.23 0.54
CA LYS A 73 -13.49 -1.38 -0.76
C LYS A 73 -13.34 -2.80 -1.33
N SER A 74 -12.78 -3.70 -0.54
CA SER A 74 -12.57 -5.10 -0.94
C SER A 74 -11.66 -5.25 -2.15
N ILE A 75 -10.72 -4.30 -2.31
CA ILE A 75 -9.72 -4.39 -3.36
C ILE A 75 -8.47 -5.02 -2.74
N PRO A 76 -7.95 -6.10 -3.33
CA PRO A 76 -6.75 -6.75 -2.78
C PRO A 76 -5.58 -5.79 -2.70
N LEU A 77 -4.91 -5.78 -1.56
CA LEU A 77 -3.77 -4.92 -1.29
C LEU A 77 -2.55 -5.78 -0.99
N THR A 78 -1.50 -5.57 -1.76
CA THR A 78 -0.21 -6.23 -1.57
C THR A 78 0.84 -5.19 -1.25
N ILE A 79 1.65 -5.47 -0.25
CA ILE A 79 2.78 -4.62 0.11
C ILE A 79 4.06 -5.34 -0.28
N CYS A 80 4.96 -4.62 -0.94
CA CYS A 80 6.27 -5.14 -1.32
C CYS A 80 7.35 -4.36 -0.58
N VAL A 81 8.24 -5.06 0.10
CA VAL A 81 9.32 -4.45 0.87
C VAL A 81 10.65 -4.94 0.33
N ASP A 82 11.50 -4.02 -0.09
CA ASP A 82 12.83 -4.39 -0.60
C ASP A 82 13.87 -4.42 0.51
N LYS A 83 13.87 -3.43 1.39
CA LYS A 83 14.89 -3.30 2.42
C LYS A 83 14.34 -3.33 3.83
N VAL A 84 13.37 -2.46 4.13
CA VAL A 84 12.91 -2.34 5.50
C VAL A 84 11.47 -1.85 5.61
N ALA A 85 10.72 -2.46 6.51
CA ALA A 85 9.45 -1.94 6.97
C ALA A 85 9.39 -2.22 8.47
N ALA A 86 9.75 -1.22 9.25
CA ALA A 86 9.86 -1.36 10.70
C ALA A 86 9.05 -0.29 11.41
N SER A 87 8.66 -0.56 12.65
CA SER A 87 7.90 0.37 13.48
C SER A 87 6.66 0.86 12.72
N GLY A 88 6.54 2.17 12.42
CA GLY A 88 5.41 2.69 11.65
C GLY A 88 5.27 2.05 10.28
N GLY A 89 6.40 1.75 9.63
CA GLY A 89 6.38 1.03 8.36
C GLY A 89 5.80 -0.36 8.50
N TYR A 90 6.11 -1.03 9.61
CA TYR A 90 5.52 -2.32 9.89
C TYR A 90 4.00 -2.21 10.10
N MET A 91 3.57 -1.15 10.79
CA MET A 91 2.14 -0.90 10.98
C MET A 91 1.43 -0.80 9.64
N MET A 92 2.02 -0.08 8.68
CA MET A 92 1.45 0.02 7.35
C MET A 92 1.40 -1.33 6.65
N ALA A 93 2.48 -2.10 6.75
CA ALA A 93 2.53 -3.41 6.09
C ALA A 93 1.46 -4.34 6.62
N CYS A 94 1.14 -4.25 7.90
CA CYS A 94 0.14 -5.14 8.52
C CYS A 94 -1.28 -4.92 8.00
N VAL A 95 -1.53 -3.83 7.30
CA VAL A 95 -2.85 -3.59 6.69
C VAL A 95 -3.07 -4.49 5.47
N ALA A 96 -1.99 -4.93 4.84
CA ALA A 96 -2.08 -5.63 3.55
C ALA A 96 -2.70 -7.02 3.66
N ASN A 97 -3.27 -7.48 2.55
CA ASN A 97 -3.69 -8.87 2.41
C ASN A 97 -2.48 -9.78 2.23
N LYS A 98 -1.46 -9.27 1.55
CA LYS A 98 -0.23 -10.01 1.29
C LYS A 98 0.97 -9.10 1.44
N ILE A 99 2.06 -9.67 1.93
CA ILE A 99 3.34 -8.95 2.03
C ILE A 99 4.38 -9.79 1.31
N PHE A 100 5.06 -9.18 0.33
CA PHE A 100 6.21 -9.78 -0.33
C PHE A 100 7.44 -9.01 0.09
N CYS A 101 8.47 -9.70 0.52
CA CYS A 101 9.70 -9.05 0.94
C CYS A 101 10.90 -9.70 0.28
N ALA A 102 11.91 -8.88 -0.01
CA ALA A 102 13.17 -9.39 -0.53
C ALA A 102 13.84 -10.27 0.52
N PRO A 103 14.74 -11.19 0.10
CA PRO A 103 15.33 -12.16 1.03
C PRO A 103 15.99 -11.58 2.26
N PHE A 104 16.56 -10.38 2.15
CA PHE A 104 17.24 -9.76 3.28
C PHE A 104 16.52 -8.53 3.83
N ALA A 105 15.24 -8.40 3.48
CA ALA A 105 14.46 -7.28 4.01
C ALA A 105 14.20 -7.48 5.50
N PHE A 106 14.21 -6.38 6.25
CA PHE A 106 13.86 -6.39 7.66
C PHE A 106 12.41 -5.93 7.81
N ILE A 107 11.59 -6.75 8.44
CA ILE A 107 10.18 -6.44 8.67
C ILE A 107 9.88 -6.71 10.12
N GLY A 108 9.41 -5.67 10.82
CA GLY A 108 9.06 -5.87 12.22
C GLY A 108 8.89 -4.57 12.96
N SER A 109 8.52 -4.73 14.22
CA SER A 109 8.38 -3.62 15.15
C SER A 109 9.65 -3.50 15.95
N ILE A 110 10.12 -2.31 16.13
CA ILE A 110 11.32 -2.07 16.93
C ILE A 110 10.94 -1.53 18.29
#